data_ed1dc39b406b7acd960dbf213ddc0822
#
_entry.id   ed1dc39b406b7acd960dbf213ddc0822
#
_cell.length_a   1.000
_cell.length_b   1.000
_cell.length_c   1.000
_cell.angle_alpha   90.00
_cell.angle_beta   90.00
_cell.angle_gamma   90.00
#
_symmetry.space_group_name_H-M   'P 1'
#
loop_
_entity.id
_entity.type
_entity.pdbx_description
1 polymer ?
#
loop_
_entity_poly.entity_id
_entity_poly.type
_entity_poly.pdbx_seq_one_letter_code
_entity_poly.pdbx_strand_id
1 'polypeptide(L)'
;VLFRSAMEQWPVKLILLTPNCNNPLGYIMPDARKRALLNLAQRYDVPILEDDVYGELAYCYPRPRSIKSFDTDDRVLLASSFSKTVAPGLRTGWVAPGRYLDRILHFKYIASGTCAPQPQMALAEFVGGGHYEPHIRRMRAQYQRHRDLMSDWVYRYFPEGTRASRPQGGFMLWVELDPQFDSVRLNQVLRSQGVQVAAGNIFSA
;
A
#
# COMPACT_ATOMS: atom_id res chain seq x y z
N VAL A 1 19.42 7.29 0.63
CA VAL A 1 20.28 7.84 -0.43
C VAL A 1 19.43 8.42 -1.55
N LEU A 2 18.54 7.65 -2.19
CA LEU A 2 17.75 8.09 -3.36
C LEU A 2 16.93 9.36 -3.12
N PHE A 3 16.15 9.45 -2.03
CA PHE A 3 15.33 10.63 -1.74
C PHE A 3 16.18 11.89 -1.54
N ARG A 4 17.32 11.80 -0.86
CA ARG A 4 18.22 12.94 -0.68
C ARG A 4 18.79 13.39 -2.03
N SER A 5 19.31 12.47 -2.82
CA SER A 5 19.84 12.77 -4.15
C SER A 5 18.80 13.43 -5.05
N ALA A 6 17.56 12.93 -5.03
CA ALA A 6 16.47 13.55 -5.79
C ALA A 6 16.17 14.98 -5.34
N MET A 7 16.17 15.26 -4.03
CA MET A 7 15.93 16.60 -3.50
C MET A 7 17.06 17.58 -3.78
N GLU A 8 18.31 17.09 -3.93
CA GLU A 8 19.46 17.89 -4.30
C GLU A 8 19.51 18.20 -5.78
N GLN A 9 18.95 17.34 -6.63
CA GLN A 9 19.01 17.45 -8.09
C GLN A 9 17.75 18.08 -8.70
N TRP A 10 16.59 17.96 -8.05
CA TRP A 10 15.29 18.34 -8.64
C TRP A 10 14.46 19.19 -7.67
N PRO A 11 13.62 20.11 -8.18
CA PRO A 11 12.68 20.89 -7.36
C PRO A 11 11.48 20.02 -6.92
N VAL A 12 11.76 19.02 -6.07
CA VAL A 12 10.75 18.09 -5.58
C VAL A 12 9.63 18.84 -4.85
N LYS A 13 8.38 18.58 -5.20
CA LYS A 13 7.19 19.24 -4.62
C LYS A 13 6.39 18.33 -3.68
N LEU A 14 6.54 17.03 -3.82
CA LEU A 14 5.82 16.03 -3.04
C LEU A 14 6.60 14.72 -3.01
N ILE A 15 6.58 14.04 -1.88
CA ILE A 15 7.02 12.65 -1.74
C ILE A 15 5.76 11.79 -1.63
N LEU A 16 5.54 10.89 -2.59
CA LEU A 16 4.48 9.87 -2.53
C LEU A 16 5.10 8.51 -2.27
N LEU A 17 4.64 7.79 -1.24
CA LEU A 17 5.11 6.45 -0.95
C LEU A 17 4.09 5.62 -0.16
N THR A 18 4.24 4.28 -0.26
CA THR A 18 3.50 3.28 0.51
C THR A 18 4.47 2.60 1.47
N PRO A 19 4.67 3.11 2.72
CA PRO A 19 5.71 2.62 3.61
C PRO A 19 5.37 1.29 4.30
N ASN A 20 4.08 0.93 4.35
CA ASN A 20 3.61 -0.28 5.02
C ASN A 20 2.99 -1.24 4.02
N CYS A 21 3.50 -2.47 3.96
CA CYS A 21 3.01 -3.54 3.08
C CYS A 21 2.92 -3.09 1.61
N ASN A 22 4.00 -2.47 1.11
CA ASN A 22 3.99 -1.81 -0.19
C ASN A 22 3.64 -2.75 -1.34
N ASN A 23 3.01 -2.22 -2.35
CA ASN A 23 2.73 -2.90 -3.61
C ASN A 23 3.88 -2.62 -4.61
N PRO A 24 4.59 -3.63 -5.19
CA PRO A 24 4.20 -5.06 -5.18
C PRO A 24 4.94 -5.94 -4.17
N LEU A 25 5.97 -5.44 -3.47
CA LEU A 25 6.93 -6.27 -2.73
C LEU A 25 6.45 -6.71 -1.33
N GLY A 26 5.47 -6.02 -0.76
CA GLY A 26 4.89 -6.35 0.55
C GLY A 26 5.80 -6.05 1.75
N TYR A 27 6.87 -5.26 1.60
CA TYR A 27 7.74 -4.91 2.72
C TYR A 27 7.14 -3.81 3.62
N ILE A 28 7.68 -3.70 4.82
CA ILE A 28 7.37 -2.62 5.78
C ILE A 28 8.64 -1.81 6.00
N MET A 29 8.55 -0.49 5.80
CA MET A 29 9.65 0.41 6.07
C MET A 29 9.90 0.49 7.59
N PRO A 30 11.13 0.24 8.07
CA PRO A 30 11.47 0.37 9.48
C PRO A 30 11.24 1.79 10.01
N ASP A 31 10.83 1.93 11.28
CA ASP A 31 10.55 3.22 11.91
C ASP A 31 11.72 4.20 11.84
N ALA A 32 12.94 3.70 11.98
CA ALA A 32 14.15 4.54 11.83
C ALA A 32 14.25 5.18 10.43
N ARG A 33 13.83 4.45 9.39
CA ARG A 33 13.81 4.96 8.00
C ARG A 33 12.66 5.93 7.78
N LYS A 34 11.49 5.70 8.38
CA LYS A 34 10.35 6.63 8.36
C LYS A 34 10.72 7.96 8.98
N ARG A 35 11.35 7.95 10.17
CA ARG A 35 11.86 9.16 10.83
C ARG A 35 12.93 9.87 10.01
N ALA A 36 13.87 9.14 9.44
CA ALA A 36 14.93 9.72 8.60
C ALA A 36 14.35 10.40 7.34
N LEU A 37 13.31 9.81 6.73
CA LEU A 37 12.62 10.41 5.59
C LEU A 37 11.84 11.66 6.01
N LEU A 38 11.14 11.62 7.15
CA LEU A 38 10.43 12.78 7.69
C LEU A 38 11.39 13.95 7.97
N ASN A 39 12.52 13.69 8.62
CA ASN A 39 13.54 14.71 8.87
C ASN A 39 14.10 15.29 7.55
N LEU A 40 14.25 14.47 6.52
CA LEU A 40 14.66 14.94 5.20
C LEU A 40 13.59 15.85 4.59
N ALA A 41 12.32 15.44 4.63
CA ALA A 41 11.19 16.21 4.14
C ALA A 41 11.04 17.57 4.88
N GLN A 42 11.32 17.59 6.18
CA GLN A 42 11.37 18.82 7.00
C GLN A 42 12.48 19.77 6.52
N ARG A 43 13.68 19.24 6.29
CA ARG A 43 14.84 20.04 5.84
C ARG A 43 14.59 20.75 4.52
N TYR A 44 13.90 20.10 3.58
CA TYR A 44 13.63 20.63 2.24
C TYR A 44 12.24 21.24 2.10
N ASP A 45 11.49 21.33 3.18
CA ASP A 45 10.09 21.80 3.25
C ASP A 45 9.18 21.13 2.19
N VAL A 46 9.29 19.81 2.06
CA VAL A 46 8.50 19.02 1.12
C VAL A 46 7.44 18.22 1.88
N PRO A 47 6.16 18.23 1.44
CA PRO A 47 5.12 17.37 2.00
C PRO A 47 5.34 15.90 1.66
N ILE A 48 4.79 15.02 2.52
CA ILE A 48 4.73 13.58 2.28
C ILE A 48 3.27 13.18 2.12
N LEU A 49 2.93 12.52 1.02
CA LEU A 49 1.68 11.78 0.87
C LEU A 49 1.95 10.30 1.15
N GLU A 50 1.51 9.86 2.31
CA GLU A 50 1.62 8.48 2.76
C GLU A 50 0.36 7.72 2.34
N ASP A 51 0.53 6.75 1.43
CA ASP A 51 -0.52 5.80 1.06
C ASP A 51 -0.46 4.58 1.99
N ASP A 52 -1.43 4.45 2.88
CA ASP A 52 -1.48 3.40 3.91
C ASP A 52 -2.66 2.43 3.69
N VAL A 53 -3.05 2.18 2.45
CA VAL A 53 -4.19 1.31 2.11
C VAL A 53 -3.99 -0.15 2.51
N TYR A 54 -2.75 -0.58 2.72
CA TYR A 54 -2.39 -1.95 3.12
C TYR A 54 -1.94 -2.08 4.58
N GLY A 55 -1.74 -0.98 5.30
CA GLY A 55 -1.15 -1.00 6.65
C GLY A 55 -1.92 -1.83 7.66
N GLU A 56 -3.26 -1.86 7.55
CA GLU A 56 -4.12 -2.73 8.38
C GLU A 56 -3.96 -4.22 8.08
N LEU A 57 -3.41 -4.58 6.93
CA LEU A 57 -3.19 -5.96 6.50
C LEU A 57 -1.79 -6.49 6.84
N ALA A 58 -1.01 -5.77 7.65
CA ALA A 58 0.27 -6.25 8.16
C ALA A 58 0.06 -7.51 9.04
N TYR A 59 0.92 -8.52 8.89
CA TYR A 59 0.80 -9.78 9.63
C TYR A 59 1.27 -9.67 11.08
N CYS A 60 1.98 -8.59 11.43
CA CYS A 60 2.36 -8.31 12.81
C CYS A 60 1.27 -7.53 13.56
N TYR A 61 1.29 -7.68 14.89
CA TYR A 61 0.48 -6.87 15.80
C TYR A 61 1.38 -6.38 16.97
N PRO A 62 1.30 -5.12 17.36
CA PRO A 62 0.49 -4.05 16.75
C PRO A 62 0.89 -3.77 15.30
N ARG A 63 -0.01 -3.15 14.53
CA ARG A 63 0.27 -2.78 13.14
C ARG A 63 1.47 -1.82 13.05
N PRO A 64 2.19 -1.79 11.92
CA PRO A 64 3.29 -0.85 11.71
C PRO A 64 2.83 0.60 11.85
N ARG A 65 3.64 1.42 12.48
CA ARG A 65 3.36 2.85 12.62
C ARG A 65 3.39 3.52 11.25
N SER A 66 2.50 4.49 11.04
CA SER A 66 2.56 5.39 9.89
C SER A 66 3.67 6.44 10.06
N ILE A 67 4.14 7.05 8.97
CA ILE A 67 5.02 8.23 9.03
C ILE A 67 4.30 9.38 9.73
N LYS A 68 2.99 9.54 9.44
CA LYS A 68 2.12 10.52 10.10
C LYS A 68 2.20 10.45 11.62
N SER A 69 2.37 9.26 12.21
CA SER A 69 2.46 9.11 13.68
C SER A 69 3.74 9.69 14.28
N PHE A 70 4.72 10.06 13.47
CA PHE A 70 5.96 10.75 13.89
C PHE A 70 5.98 12.23 13.52
N ASP A 71 4.97 12.68 12.76
CA ASP A 71 4.87 14.04 12.24
C ASP A 71 4.49 15.03 13.35
N THR A 72 5.31 16.07 13.51
CA THR A 72 5.13 17.11 14.54
C THR A 72 4.80 18.49 13.97
N ASP A 73 4.78 18.64 12.64
CA ASP A 73 4.51 19.91 11.95
C ASP A 73 3.43 19.79 10.88
N ASP A 74 2.65 18.72 10.94
CA ASP A 74 1.48 18.47 10.08
C ASP A 74 1.76 18.46 8.57
N ARG A 75 2.99 18.10 8.15
CA ARG A 75 3.39 18.01 6.74
C ARG A 75 3.02 16.71 6.05
N VAL A 76 2.66 15.66 6.81
CA VAL A 76 2.30 14.35 6.26
C VAL A 76 0.79 14.29 6.04
N LEU A 77 0.41 14.02 4.79
CA LEU A 77 -0.95 13.66 4.41
C LEU A 77 -1.04 12.13 4.46
N LEU A 78 -1.83 11.59 5.36
CA LEU A 78 -2.06 10.14 5.46
C LEU A 78 -3.36 9.80 4.73
N ALA A 79 -3.26 8.99 3.69
CA ALA A 79 -4.41 8.49 2.92
C ALA A 79 -4.61 7.00 3.13
N SER A 80 -5.85 6.56 3.22
CA SER A 80 -6.21 5.15 3.28
C SER A 80 -7.58 4.89 2.66
N SER A 81 -7.93 3.61 2.51
CA SER A 81 -9.16 3.19 1.87
C SER A 81 -9.68 1.88 2.46
N PHE A 82 -10.99 1.73 2.46
CA PHE A 82 -11.67 0.47 2.81
C PHE A 82 -11.71 -0.55 1.65
N SER A 83 -11.25 -0.16 0.46
CA SER A 83 -11.27 -1.04 -0.72
C SER A 83 -10.45 -2.32 -0.56
N LYS A 84 -9.39 -2.30 0.27
CA LYS A 84 -8.50 -3.46 0.49
C LYS A 84 -8.80 -4.18 1.79
N THR A 85 -9.52 -3.52 2.70
CA THR A 85 -9.78 -4.04 4.05
C THR A 85 -11.22 -4.50 4.25
N VAL A 86 -12.19 -3.95 3.49
CA VAL A 86 -13.60 -4.35 3.59
C VAL A 86 -14.11 -4.83 2.24
N ALA A 87 -14.29 -3.93 1.28
CA ALA A 87 -14.77 -4.31 -0.06
C ALA A 87 -14.39 -3.25 -1.10
N PRO A 88 -13.86 -3.65 -2.28
CA PRO A 88 -13.46 -2.71 -3.32
C PRO A 88 -14.65 -1.94 -3.91
N GLY A 89 -15.86 -2.51 -3.90
CA GLY A 89 -17.07 -1.89 -4.44
C GLY A 89 -17.60 -0.71 -3.64
N LEU A 90 -17.22 -0.55 -2.38
CA LEU A 90 -17.67 0.57 -1.53
C LEU A 90 -17.10 1.93 -1.96
N ARG A 91 -16.00 1.96 -2.69
CA ARG A 91 -15.36 3.16 -3.21
C ARG A 91 -15.17 4.27 -2.18
N THR A 92 -14.90 3.91 -0.93
CA THR A 92 -14.75 4.83 0.20
C THR A 92 -13.33 4.77 0.75
N GLY A 93 -12.78 5.95 1.00
CA GLY A 93 -11.48 6.15 1.63
C GLY A 93 -11.49 7.44 2.42
N TRP A 94 -10.36 7.76 3.02
CA TRP A 94 -10.20 8.97 3.83
C TRP A 94 -8.77 9.49 3.71
N VAL A 95 -8.61 10.75 4.05
CA VAL A 95 -7.30 11.39 4.18
C VAL A 95 -7.26 12.20 5.48
N ALA A 96 -6.16 12.09 6.21
CA ALA A 96 -5.80 12.98 7.31
C ALA A 96 -4.77 13.99 6.77
N PRO A 97 -5.20 15.17 6.32
CA PRO A 97 -4.41 16.03 5.45
C PRO A 97 -3.42 16.95 6.20
N GLY A 98 -3.42 16.92 7.54
CA GLY A 98 -2.58 17.82 8.33
C GLY A 98 -2.83 19.30 8.01
N ARG A 99 -1.77 20.07 7.82
CA ARG A 99 -1.83 21.52 7.52
C ARG A 99 -2.42 21.85 6.13
N TYR A 100 -2.76 20.83 5.32
CA TYR A 100 -3.30 21.03 3.96
C TYR A 100 -4.82 20.88 3.89
N LEU A 101 -5.53 20.86 5.03
CA LEU A 101 -6.97 20.56 5.12
C LEU A 101 -7.80 21.42 4.15
N ASP A 102 -7.68 22.73 4.19
CA ASP A 102 -8.51 23.63 3.37
C ASP A 102 -8.30 23.40 1.86
N ARG A 103 -7.04 23.18 1.46
CA ARG A 103 -6.73 22.88 0.06
C ARG A 103 -7.30 21.54 -0.38
N ILE A 104 -7.20 20.50 0.46
CA ILE A 104 -7.74 19.17 0.16
C ILE A 104 -9.27 19.22 0.09
N LEU A 105 -9.94 19.94 0.97
CA LEU A 105 -11.39 20.14 0.91
C LEU A 105 -11.82 20.85 -0.38
N HIS A 106 -11.12 21.92 -0.75
CA HIS A 106 -11.38 22.63 -1.99
C HIS A 106 -11.22 21.73 -3.21
N PHE A 107 -10.09 21.02 -3.35
CA PHE A 107 -9.87 20.10 -4.47
C PHE A 107 -10.81 18.91 -4.47
N LYS A 108 -11.17 18.36 -3.30
CA LYS A 108 -12.18 17.31 -3.19
C LYS A 108 -13.53 17.77 -3.76
N TYR A 109 -13.95 18.98 -3.40
CA TYR A 109 -15.19 19.56 -3.93
C TYR A 109 -15.16 19.68 -5.46
N ILE A 110 -14.07 20.23 -6.01
CA ILE A 110 -13.92 20.39 -7.47
C ILE A 110 -13.84 19.04 -8.20
N ALA A 111 -13.08 18.09 -7.66
CA ALA A 111 -12.78 16.84 -8.36
C ALA A 111 -13.91 15.81 -8.30
N SER A 112 -14.66 15.76 -7.20
CA SER A 112 -15.65 14.69 -6.99
C SER A 112 -16.98 15.16 -6.39
N GLY A 113 -17.13 16.47 -6.09
CA GLY A 113 -18.34 16.97 -5.42
C GLY A 113 -18.57 16.28 -4.08
N THR A 114 -19.60 15.44 -4.04
CA THR A 114 -19.93 14.62 -2.86
C THR A 114 -19.69 13.13 -3.12
N CYS A 115 -19.26 12.42 -2.09
CA CYS A 115 -19.20 10.95 -2.13
C CYS A 115 -20.58 10.37 -1.80
N ALA A 116 -20.92 9.20 -2.36
CA ALA A 116 -22.16 8.50 -2.06
C ALA A 116 -22.31 8.26 -0.54
N PRO A 117 -23.41 8.65 0.09
CA PRO A 117 -23.56 8.52 1.54
C PRO A 117 -23.81 7.07 2.00
N GLN A 118 -24.46 6.25 1.20
CA GLN A 118 -24.83 4.89 1.58
C GLN A 118 -23.65 4.01 1.97
N PRO A 119 -22.55 3.91 1.17
CA PRO A 119 -21.39 3.12 1.57
C PRO A 119 -20.69 3.71 2.80
N GLN A 120 -20.72 5.03 3.00
CA GLN A 120 -20.14 5.67 4.19
C GLN A 120 -20.94 5.31 5.44
N MET A 121 -22.28 5.32 5.38
CA MET A 121 -23.16 4.92 6.49
C MET A 121 -22.96 3.44 6.84
N ALA A 122 -22.91 2.56 5.83
CA ALA A 122 -22.65 1.13 6.05
C ALA A 122 -21.29 0.88 6.70
N LEU A 123 -20.25 1.62 6.30
CA LEU A 123 -18.93 1.54 6.92
C LEU A 123 -18.94 2.09 8.36
N ALA A 124 -19.63 3.19 8.61
CA ALA A 124 -19.77 3.75 9.96
C ALA A 124 -20.42 2.75 10.92
N GLU A 125 -21.49 2.08 10.49
CA GLU A 125 -22.13 1.01 11.25
C GLU A 125 -21.21 -0.18 11.46
N PHE A 126 -20.52 -0.64 10.42
CA PHE A 126 -19.61 -1.79 10.49
C PHE A 126 -18.42 -1.54 11.43
N VAL A 127 -17.85 -0.34 11.39
CA VAL A 127 -16.74 0.06 12.27
C VAL A 127 -17.23 0.34 13.68
N GLY A 128 -18.29 1.15 13.82
CA GLY A 128 -18.86 1.54 15.10
C GLY A 128 -19.51 0.38 15.87
N GLY A 129 -20.06 -0.61 15.16
CA GLY A 129 -20.59 -1.84 15.75
C GLY A 129 -19.53 -2.85 16.20
N GLY A 130 -18.24 -2.52 16.09
CA GLY A 130 -17.15 -3.39 16.54
C GLY A 130 -16.84 -4.59 15.63
N HIS A 131 -17.38 -4.61 14.42
CA HIS A 131 -17.22 -5.73 13.47
C HIS A 131 -15.90 -5.66 12.69
N TYR A 132 -15.30 -4.48 12.59
CA TYR A 132 -14.11 -4.23 11.80
C TYR A 132 -12.86 -4.99 12.31
N GLU A 133 -12.54 -4.87 13.59
CA GLU A 133 -11.34 -5.52 14.17
C GLU A 133 -11.34 -7.05 14.07
N PRO A 134 -12.44 -7.77 14.41
CA PRO A 134 -12.51 -9.20 14.19
C PRO A 134 -12.39 -9.60 12.72
N HIS A 135 -12.96 -8.79 11.80
CA HIS A 135 -12.85 -9.00 10.36
C HIS A 135 -11.39 -8.89 9.90
N ILE A 136 -10.69 -7.79 10.24
CA ILE A 136 -9.29 -7.57 9.87
C ILE A 136 -8.38 -8.67 10.43
N ARG A 137 -8.62 -9.12 11.65
CA ARG A 137 -7.85 -10.22 12.27
C ARG A 137 -7.99 -11.51 11.45
N ARG A 138 -9.20 -11.85 11.01
CA ARG A 138 -9.44 -13.02 10.15
C ARG A 138 -8.76 -12.87 8.80
N MET A 139 -8.85 -11.69 8.16
CA MET A 139 -8.21 -11.42 6.88
C MET A 139 -6.69 -11.55 6.97
N ARG A 140 -6.05 -10.96 7.98
CA ARG A 140 -4.59 -11.08 8.22
C ARG A 140 -4.17 -12.55 8.28
N ALA A 141 -4.85 -13.34 9.11
CA ALA A 141 -4.55 -14.76 9.28
C ALA A 141 -4.75 -15.55 7.97
N GLN A 142 -5.78 -15.23 7.20
CA GLN A 142 -6.05 -15.88 5.92
C GLN A 142 -5.01 -15.51 4.86
N TYR A 143 -4.70 -14.23 4.70
CA TYR A 143 -3.70 -13.77 3.74
C TYR A 143 -2.30 -14.29 4.08
N GLN A 144 -1.95 -14.36 5.37
CA GLN A 144 -0.69 -14.95 5.79
C GLN A 144 -0.61 -16.44 5.38
N ARG A 145 -1.66 -17.22 5.63
CA ARG A 145 -1.72 -18.63 5.20
C ARG A 145 -1.62 -18.76 3.68
N HIS A 146 -2.34 -17.92 2.93
CA HIS A 146 -2.29 -17.96 1.45
C HIS A 146 -0.89 -17.57 0.92
N ARG A 147 -0.25 -16.57 1.51
CA ARG A 147 1.13 -16.19 1.21
C ARG A 147 2.09 -17.38 1.44
N ASP A 148 1.97 -18.04 2.59
CA ASP A 148 2.85 -19.16 2.94
C ASP A 148 2.66 -20.33 1.98
N LEU A 149 1.40 -20.69 1.67
CA LEU A 149 1.06 -21.72 0.71
C LEU A 149 1.58 -21.39 -0.70
N MET A 150 1.36 -20.17 -1.18
CA MET A 150 1.84 -19.75 -2.50
C MET A 150 3.37 -19.70 -2.57
N SER A 151 4.03 -19.29 -1.50
CA SER A 151 5.51 -19.31 -1.42
C SER A 151 6.06 -20.73 -1.48
N ASP A 152 5.41 -21.69 -0.81
CA ASP A 152 5.75 -23.12 -0.88
C ASP A 152 5.57 -23.67 -2.30
N TRP A 153 4.47 -23.32 -2.99
CA TRP A 153 4.25 -23.72 -4.37
C TRP A 153 5.27 -23.10 -5.33
N VAL A 154 5.64 -21.86 -5.17
CA VAL A 154 6.71 -21.24 -5.95
C VAL A 154 8.01 -21.99 -5.75
N TYR A 155 8.39 -22.32 -4.52
CA TYR A 155 9.58 -23.08 -4.22
C TYR A 155 9.59 -24.49 -4.86
N ARG A 156 8.43 -25.17 -4.87
CA ARG A 156 8.33 -26.57 -5.34
C ARG A 156 8.18 -26.72 -6.85
N TYR A 157 7.47 -25.77 -7.49
CA TYR A 157 6.99 -25.98 -8.86
C TYR A 157 7.53 -25.00 -9.89
N PHE A 158 8.17 -23.91 -9.44
CA PHE A 158 8.73 -22.93 -10.36
C PHE A 158 10.16 -23.34 -10.79
N PRO A 159 10.63 -22.81 -11.94
CA PRO A 159 11.98 -23.09 -12.42
C PRO A 159 13.06 -22.76 -11.38
N GLU A 160 14.16 -23.51 -11.44
CA GLU A 160 15.33 -23.19 -10.62
C GLU A 160 15.81 -21.75 -10.87
N GLY A 161 16.28 -21.07 -9.82
CA GLY A 161 16.66 -19.65 -9.89
C GLY A 161 15.51 -18.67 -9.68
N THR A 162 14.23 -19.12 -9.62
CA THR A 162 13.10 -18.26 -9.28
C THR A 162 13.24 -17.67 -7.88
N ARG A 163 12.99 -16.38 -7.75
CA ARG A 163 12.98 -15.68 -6.46
C ARG A 163 11.58 -15.17 -6.13
N ALA A 164 11.20 -15.21 -4.86
CA ALA A 164 9.94 -14.64 -4.39
C ALA A 164 10.21 -13.66 -3.26
N SER A 165 9.42 -12.58 -3.21
CA SER A 165 9.42 -11.67 -2.08
C SER A 165 8.96 -12.38 -0.81
N ARG A 166 9.27 -11.79 0.37
CA ARG A 166 8.75 -12.25 1.65
C ARG A 166 7.83 -11.17 2.25
N PRO A 167 6.58 -11.06 1.76
CA PRO A 167 5.67 -10.02 2.22
C PRO A 167 5.44 -10.09 3.73
N GLN A 168 5.44 -8.94 4.36
CA GLN A 168 5.15 -8.77 5.79
C GLN A 168 3.68 -8.41 6.05
N GLY A 169 2.89 -8.30 4.98
CA GLY A 169 1.47 -8.00 5.01
C GLY A 169 0.90 -7.86 3.60
N GLY A 170 -0.40 -7.59 3.52
CA GLY A 170 -1.12 -7.52 2.25
C GLY A 170 -1.48 -8.90 1.70
N PHE A 171 -1.74 -8.96 0.40
CA PHE A 171 -2.16 -10.18 -0.30
C PHE A 171 -1.44 -10.35 -1.64
N MET A 172 -0.28 -9.70 -1.81
CA MET A 172 0.54 -9.80 -3.01
C MET A 172 1.81 -10.57 -2.73
N LEU A 173 2.23 -11.36 -3.71
CA LEU A 173 3.52 -12.03 -3.76
C LEU A 173 4.21 -11.63 -5.06
N TRP A 174 5.40 -11.06 -4.97
CA TRP A 174 6.24 -10.77 -6.11
C TRP A 174 7.11 -11.99 -6.42
N VAL A 175 7.02 -12.48 -7.66
CA VAL A 175 7.81 -13.61 -8.14
C VAL A 175 8.70 -13.12 -9.29
N GLU A 176 9.98 -13.31 -9.16
CA GLU A 176 10.99 -12.91 -10.12
C GLU A 176 11.54 -14.16 -10.82
N LEU A 177 11.24 -14.27 -12.10
CA LEU A 177 11.71 -15.33 -12.96
C LEU A 177 13.04 -14.94 -13.63
N ASP A 178 13.70 -15.90 -14.28
CA ASP A 178 14.87 -15.63 -15.11
C ASP A 178 14.53 -14.56 -16.18
N PRO A 179 15.45 -13.62 -16.48
CA PRO A 179 15.25 -12.54 -17.45
C PRO A 179 14.84 -12.99 -18.87
N GLN A 180 15.07 -14.24 -19.24
CA GLN A 180 14.59 -14.80 -20.51
C GLN A 180 13.07 -14.90 -20.61
N PHE A 181 12.35 -14.88 -19.49
CA PHE A 181 10.89 -14.95 -19.46
C PHE A 181 10.26 -13.57 -19.66
N ASP A 182 9.52 -13.42 -20.75
CA ASP A 182 8.67 -12.25 -20.98
C ASP A 182 7.39 -12.37 -20.12
N SER A 183 7.26 -11.49 -19.13
CA SER A 183 6.13 -11.49 -18.18
C SER A 183 4.79 -11.19 -18.85
N VAL A 184 4.77 -10.43 -19.95
CA VAL A 184 3.54 -10.11 -20.72
C VAL A 184 3.06 -11.34 -21.45
N ARG A 185 3.98 -12.03 -22.17
CA ARG A 185 3.68 -13.27 -22.88
C ARG A 185 3.25 -14.37 -21.91
N LEU A 186 3.95 -14.50 -20.77
CA LEU A 186 3.58 -15.45 -19.72
C LEU A 186 2.15 -15.20 -19.22
N ASN A 187 1.78 -13.93 -18.92
CA ASN A 187 0.43 -13.58 -18.51
C ASN A 187 -0.62 -13.96 -19.55
N GLN A 188 -0.35 -13.77 -20.85
CA GLN A 188 -1.27 -14.16 -21.92
C GLN A 188 -1.49 -15.68 -21.96
N VAL A 189 -0.42 -16.47 -21.84
CA VAL A 189 -0.50 -17.95 -21.81
C VAL A 189 -1.26 -18.41 -20.57
N LEU A 190 -0.97 -17.86 -19.39
CA LEU A 190 -1.66 -18.23 -18.15
C LEU A 190 -3.15 -17.90 -18.21
N ARG A 191 -3.52 -16.77 -18.79
CA ARG A 191 -4.94 -16.40 -18.97
C ARG A 191 -5.71 -17.40 -19.83
N SER A 192 -5.10 -17.96 -20.87
CA SER A 192 -5.73 -19.00 -21.69
C SER A 192 -5.97 -20.31 -20.92
N GLN A 193 -5.25 -20.51 -19.81
CA GLN A 193 -5.41 -21.64 -18.88
C GLN A 193 -6.27 -21.29 -17.64
N GLY A 194 -6.93 -20.13 -17.63
CA GLY A 194 -7.76 -19.68 -16.50
C GLY A 194 -6.98 -19.11 -15.31
N VAL A 195 -5.68 -18.88 -15.44
CA VAL A 195 -4.83 -18.28 -14.39
C VAL A 195 -4.52 -16.84 -14.76
N GLN A 196 -4.79 -15.90 -13.85
CA GLN A 196 -4.52 -14.48 -14.05
C GLN A 196 -3.44 -13.99 -13.09
N VAL A 197 -2.40 -13.38 -13.64
CA VAL A 197 -1.32 -12.72 -12.90
C VAL A 197 -1.15 -11.28 -13.39
N ALA A 198 -0.52 -10.43 -12.58
CA ALA A 198 -0.07 -9.11 -13.03
C ALA A 198 1.34 -9.23 -13.61
N ALA A 199 1.52 -8.80 -14.86
CA ALA A 199 2.84 -8.78 -15.48
C ALA A 199 3.75 -7.75 -14.80
N GLY A 200 5.02 -8.11 -14.55
CA GLY A 200 5.95 -7.30 -13.75
C GLY A 200 6.25 -5.92 -14.34
N ASN A 201 6.19 -5.77 -15.65
CA ASN A 201 6.46 -4.52 -16.36
C ASN A 201 5.49 -3.37 -16.01
N ILE A 202 4.31 -3.64 -15.46
CA ILE A 202 3.39 -2.57 -15.00
C ILE A 202 3.90 -1.85 -13.74
N PHE A 203 4.91 -2.41 -13.06
CA PHE A 203 5.52 -1.86 -11.86
C PHE A 203 6.90 -1.23 -12.09
N SER A 204 7.40 -1.25 -13.32
CA SER A 204 8.66 -0.61 -13.73
C SER A 204 8.37 0.58 -14.65
N ALA A 205 9.12 1.65 -14.45
CA ALA A 205 9.14 2.81 -15.34
C ALA A 205 10.12 2.59 -16.47
#